data_6ad581498faa1afa58faec99039febc5
#
_entry.id   6ad581498faa1afa58faec99039febc5
#
_cell.length_a   1.000
_cell.length_b   1.000
_cell.length_c   1.000
_cell.angle_alpha   90.00
_cell.angle_beta   90.00
_cell.angle_gamma   90.00
#
_symmetry.space_group_name_H-M   'P 1'
#
loop_
_entity.id
_entity.type
_entity.pdbx_description
1 polymer ?
#
loop_
_entity_poly.entity_id
_entity_poly.type
_entity_poly.pdbx_seq_one_letter_code
_entity_poly.pdbx_strand_id
1 'polypeptide(L)'
;MRLLFALLLYGSLAACGEDHGHPHEDGGQSHEDDTGHGHGGGIVITDFSEKTELFVEFQPLAVGRESSFAAHFTMLGNFEPVAEGRLVVRLSGGGAPEETFEAGSADTPGIFRPVASPEHAAMRKLSFELHTEGFTSVHEVGEYQVFAGAGAADRSLPEEDGQAGLIPFLKEQQWKVDFATAPVETRRLSSSVPAPAELVPAPGGEAYLVAPSDGIVRASGGRFPEIGDAVEAGQSILRLTPRLGDEQDYAEMVAEHAAALAQFEAAKSDRARVEVLLADGAVSRRRVEEAQAAERTAEARLEAARARLEAVEGGETAEAGFVVRAPVSGRIAHIAVGRGQYVNRADALLRIVDPRRLRLVAQVAEIDAVDMTAPTGAWFAPRGDSPVFELGPDNARLVAAGGAVDTVTRTVPVVFEFENPQMRFRAGMGVSARIRTGRGFEGPSIPVSAVIDDAGQDVVFVMADAENWERRVIRIAVRDGAYVGVAAGLEPGEYVASRGAWLIHLAASSPAEAGHGHAH
;
A
#
# COMPACT_ATOMS: atom_id res chain seq x y z
N MET A 1 -23.58 -18.27 -35.66
CA MET A 1 -23.14 -17.83 -37.00
C MET A 1 -21.62 -17.83 -36.95
N ARG A 2 -21.03 -18.98 -37.16
CA ARG A 2 -20.26 -19.56 -38.28
C ARG A 2 -19.16 -18.61 -38.80
N LEU A 3 -17.86 -18.98 -38.57
CA LEU A 3 -16.84 -19.51 -39.50
C LEU A 3 -15.51 -19.54 -38.71
N LEU A 4 -14.94 -20.61 -38.40
CA LEU A 4 -13.99 -21.59 -38.97
C LEU A 4 -13.06 -21.01 -40.08
N PHE A 5 -11.71 -21.02 -39.79
CA PHE A 5 -10.73 -21.37 -40.82
C PHE A 5 -9.51 -22.06 -40.16
N ALA A 6 -9.34 -23.31 -40.53
CA ALA A 6 -8.14 -24.13 -40.33
C ALA A 6 -7.29 -24.05 -41.58
N LEU A 7 -5.98 -24.05 -41.46
CA LEU A 7 -5.10 -24.48 -42.54
C LEU A 7 -3.85 -25.19 -41.97
N LEU A 8 -3.82 -26.49 -42.23
CA LEU A 8 -2.66 -27.37 -42.16
C LEU A 8 -1.76 -27.11 -43.37
N LEU A 9 -0.43 -27.20 -43.21
CA LEU A 9 0.44 -27.69 -44.30
C LEU A 9 1.63 -28.48 -43.70
N TYR A 10 1.65 -29.75 -44.09
CA TYR A 10 2.72 -30.74 -44.02
C TYR A 10 3.84 -30.41 -45.01
N GLY A 11 5.04 -30.78 -44.67
CA GLY A 11 6.18 -30.79 -45.59
C GLY A 11 7.42 -31.46 -45.00
N SER A 12 7.45 -32.79 -45.07
CA SER A 12 8.66 -33.60 -44.90
C SER A 12 9.54 -33.49 -46.14
N LEU A 13 10.86 -33.57 -46.02
CA LEU A 13 11.72 -34.44 -46.80
C LEU A 13 13.17 -34.48 -46.29
N ALA A 14 13.66 -35.64 -46.37
CA ALA A 14 14.90 -36.26 -45.90
C ALA A 14 16.12 -36.00 -46.79
N ALA A 15 17.30 -36.25 -46.20
CA ALA A 15 18.38 -37.10 -46.69
C ALA A 15 19.68 -36.47 -47.23
N CYS A 16 20.76 -37.14 -46.81
CA CYS A 16 22.13 -37.26 -47.36
C CYS A 16 23.06 -36.05 -47.10
N GLY A 17 24.11 -36.12 -46.30
CA GLY A 17 25.19 -37.10 -46.29
C GLY A 17 26.33 -36.72 -47.23
N GLU A 18 27.39 -36.08 -46.67
CA GLU A 18 28.73 -36.28 -47.25
C GLU A 18 29.82 -35.79 -46.25
N ASP A 19 30.71 -36.68 -46.03
CA ASP A 19 31.92 -36.67 -45.22
C ASP A 19 33.02 -35.87 -45.95
N HIS A 20 33.59 -34.83 -45.31
CA HIS A 20 34.88 -34.26 -45.70
C HIS A 20 35.71 -33.96 -44.45
N GLY A 21 36.58 -34.89 -44.14
CA GLY A 21 37.67 -34.70 -43.21
C GLY A 21 38.71 -33.73 -43.77
N HIS A 22 39.11 -32.76 -42.96
CA HIS A 22 40.40 -32.08 -43.10
C HIS A 22 41.12 -32.09 -41.75
N PRO A 23 42.44 -32.44 -41.78
CA PRO A 23 43.28 -32.45 -40.58
C PRO A 23 43.70 -31.00 -40.27
N HIS A 24 43.51 -30.56 -39.04
CA HIS A 24 44.16 -29.37 -38.51
C HIS A 24 45.20 -29.76 -37.48
N GLU A 25 46.38 -29.24 -37.76
CA GLU A 25 47.61 -29.32 -37.00
C GLU A 25 47.44 -28.76 -35.57
N ASP A 26 48.08 -29.38 -34.61
CA ASP A 26 48.35 -28.93 -33.27
C ASP A 26 49.01 -27.54 -33.25
N GLY A 27 48.34 -26.60 -32.60
CA GLY A 27 48.87 -25.36 -32.11
C GLY A 27 48.48 -25.20 -30.65
N GLY A 28 49.22 -25.83 -29.76
CA GLY A 28 49.06 -25.69 -28.32
C GLY A 28 49.25 -24.24 -27.87
N GLN A 29 48.20 -23.60 -27.43
CA GLN A 29 48.26 -22.47 -26.50
C GLN A 29 47.45 -22.91 -25.28
N SER A 30 48.19 -23.27 -24.21
CA SER A 30 47.67 -23.42 -22.88
C SER A 30 47.16 -22.09 -22.39
N HIS A 31 45.85 -21.85 -22.49
CA HIS A 31 45.20 -20.91 -21.62
C HIS A 31 45.04 -21.61 -20.25
N GLU A 32 45.86 -21.22 -19.32
CA GLU A 32 45.63 -21.44 -17.91
C GLU A 32 44.40 -20.60 -17.53
N ASP A 33 43.19 -21.12 -17.78
CA ASP A 33 41.98 -20.72 -17.08
C ASP A 33 42.04 -21.36 -15.69
N ASP A 34 42.72 -20.67 -14.78
CA ASP A 34 42.66 -20.94 -13.36
C ASP A 34 41.30 -20.46 -12.78
N THR A 35 40.22 -21.18 -13.13
CA THR A 35 38.91 -21.09 -12.50
C THR A 35 38.52 -22.43 -11.86
N GLY A 36 39.51 -23.04 -11.25
CA GLY A 36 39.28 -24.18 -10.38
C GLY A 36 38.94 -23.72 -8.97
N HIS A 37 37.68 -23.36 -8.69
CA HIS A 37 37.17 -23.41 -7.32
C HIS A 37 37.06 -24.87 -6.89
N GLY A 38 38.21 -25.47 -6.59
CA GLY A 38 38.26 -26.77 -5.94
C GLY A 38 37.78 -26.57 -4.49
N HIS A 39 36.58 -27.02 -4.20
CA HIS A 39 36.11 -27.23 -2.83
C HIS A 39 36.94 -28.37 -2.18
N GLY A 40 38.20 -28.13 -1.93
CA GLY A 40 39.02 -28.98 -1.11
C GLY A 40 38.88 -28.50 0.32
N GLY A 41 38.10 -29.25 1.12
CA GLY A 41 37.85 -29.11 2.56
C GLY A 41 38.58 -27.97 3.28
N GLY A 42 38.02 -26.76 3.30
CA GLY A 42 38.51 -25.58 4.01
C GLY A 42 37.65 -25.30 5.25
N ILE A 43 38.08 -24.32 6.05
CA ILE A 43 37.25 -23.74 7.10
C ILE A 43 36.38 -22.68 6.43
N VAL A 44 35.06 -22.82 6.59
CA VAL A 44 34.05 -21.90 6.06
C VAL A 44 33.42 -21.14 7.22
N ILE A 45 33.30 -19.83 7.09
CA ILE A 45 32.72 -18.97 8.12
C ILE A 45 31.77 -17.98 7.45
N THR A 46 30.58 -17.82 8.03
CA THR A 46 29.66 -16.73 7.72
C THR A 46 29.46 -15.88 8.98
N ASP A 47 29.65 -14.58 8.88
CA ASP A 47 29.44 -13.65 9.98
C ASP A 47 28.74 -12.36 9.50
N PHE A 48 27.98 -11.72 10.40
CA PHE A 48 27.22 -10.53 10.11
C PHE A 48 27.61 -9.38 11.03
N SER A 49 27.94 -8.24 10.45
CA SER A 49 28.07 -6.96 11.16
C SER A 49 26.80 -6.11 10.96
N GLU A 50 26.83 -4.88 11.44
CA GLU A 50 25.71 -3.94 11.15
C GLU A 50 25.58 -3.58 9.66
N LYS A 51 26.66 -3.66 8.88
CA LYS A 51 26.70 -3.16 7.51
C LYS A 51 27.01 -4.19 6.46
N THR A 52 27.76 -5.23 6.82
CA THR A 52 28.22 -6.24 5.86
C THR A 52 28.00 -7.65 6.37
N GLU A 53 27.78 -8.55 5.44
CA GLU A 53 27.94 -9.99 5.61
C GLU A 53 29.34 -10.34 5.12
N LEU A 54 30.04 -11.13 5.91
CA LEU A 54 31.31 -11.76 5.56
C LEU A 54 31.07 -13.25 5.35
N PHE A 55 31.45 -13.76 4.17
CA PHE A 55 31.65 -15.17 3.93
C PHE A 55 33.13 -15.40 3.62
N VAL A 56 33.79 -16.27 4.34
CA VAL A 56 35.22 -16.51 4.13
C VAL A 56 35.56 -17.98 4.17
N GLU A 57 36.38 -18.39 3.22
CA GLU A 57 36.99 -19.71 3.15
C GLU A 57 38.50 -19.62 3.29
N PHE A 58 39.11 -20.51 4.06
CA PHE A 58 40.55 -20.58 4.20
C PHE A 58 41.02 -21.96 4.71
N GLN A 59 42.27 -22.29 4.44
CA GLN A 59 42.90 -23.50 4.95
C GLN A 59 43.33 -23.36 6.42
N PRO A 60 43.32 -24.40 7.25
CA PRO A 60 43.79 -24.34 8.63
C PRO A 60 45.17 -23.72 8.72
N LEU A 61 45.34 -22.76 9.64
CA LEU A 61 46.53 -21.92 9.78
C LEU A 61 47.68 -22.72 10.36
N ALA A 62 48.90 -22.59 9.82
CA ALA A 62 50.11 -23.20 10.35
C ALA A 62 51.28 -22.24 10.24
N VAL A 63 52.22 -22.34 11.18
CA VAL A 63 53.45 -21.54 11.20
C VAL A 63 54.26 -21.77 9.94
N GLY A 64 54.62 -20.66 9.28
CA GLY A 64 55.46 -20.66 8.07
C GLY A 64 54.77 -21.19 6.80
N ARG A 65 53.44 -21.44 6.83
CA ARG A 65 52.64 -21.76 5.66
C ARG A 65 51.78 -20.57 5.27
N GLU A 66 51.84 -20.19 4.02
CA GLU A 66 50.89 -19.22 3.47
C GLU A 66 49.49 -19.82 3.39
N SER A 67 48.52 -19.11 3.92
CA SER A 67 47.11 -19.44 3.81
C SER A 67 46.38 -18.27 3.16
N SER A 68 45.80 -18.50 2.00
CA SER A 68 44.97 -17.52 1.29
C SER A 68 43.55 -17.61 1.84
N PHE A 69 42.98 -16.45 2.12
CA PHE A 69 41.57 -16.32 2.45
C PHE A 69 40.79 -15.90 1.20
N ALA A 70 39.67 -16.54 0.92
CA ALA A 70 38.69 -16.06 -0.03
C ALA A 70 37.55 -15.38 0.78
N ALA A 71 37.66 -14.07 0.96
CA ALA A 71 36.73 -13.31 1.79
C ALA A 71 35.75 -12.51 0.93
N HIS A 72 34.47 -12.92 0.97
CA HIS A 72 33.39 -12.32 0.23
C HIS A 72 32.60 -11.35 1.12
N PHE A 73 32.51 -10.09 0.72
CA PHE A 73 31.78 -9.07 1.47
C PHE A 73 30.56 -8.59 0.71
N THR A 74 29.38 -8.74 1.33
CA THR A 74 28.09 -8.27 0.82
C THR A 74 27.58 -7.12 1.69
N MET A 75 27.17 -6.01 1.10
CA MET A 75 26.50 -4.89 1.79
C MET A 75 25.09 -5.29 2.22
N LEU A 76 24.74 -5.23 3.50
CA LEU A 76 23.39 -5.57 3.99
C LEU A 76 22.29 -4.57 3.58
N GLY A 77 22.67 -3.34 3.20
CA GLY A 77 21.71 -2.31 2.81
C GLY A 77 21.06 -2.53 1.44
N ASN A 78 21.80 -3.10 0.49
CA ASN A 78 21.36 -3.34 -0.89
C ASN A 78 21.67 -4.74 -1.42
N PHE A 79 22.40 -5.56 -0.66
CA PHE A 79 22.86 -6.91 -1.00
C PHE A 79 23.80 -6.97 -2.21
N GLU A 80 24.50 -5.87 -2.50
CA GLU A 80 25.53 -5.80 -3.54
C GLU A 80 26.92 -6.12 -2.97
N PRO A 81 27.87 -6.59 -3.80
CA PRO A 81 29.25 -6.84 -3.37
C PRO A 81 29.95 -5.53 -3.01
N VAL A 82 30.83 -5.56 -2.00
CA VAL A 82 31.68 -4.42 -1.69
C VAL A 82 32.80 -4.32 -2.71
N ALA A 83 32.73 -3.33 -3.61
CA ALA A 83 33.66 -3.22 -4.75
C ALA A 83 35.05 -2.72 -4.37
N GLU A 84 35.15 -1.82 -3.38
CA GLU A 84 36.39 -1.13 -3.03
C GLU A 84 36.62 -1.11 -1.52
N GLY A 85 37.87 -1.25 -1.11
CA GLY A 85 38.27 -1.20 0.30
C GLY A 85 39.63 -1.82 0.55
N ARG A 86 40.04 -1.78 1.79
CA ARG A 86 41.24 -2.46 2.31
C ARG A 86 40.79 -3.43 3.40
N LEU A 87 41.15 -4.71 3.25
CA LEU A 87 40.86 -5.74 4.23
C LEU A 87 42.11 -6.01 5.07
N VAL A 88 41.94 -5.98 6.40
CA VAL A 88 42.95 -6.34 7.39
C VAL A 88 42.50 -7.60 8.12
N VAL A 89 43.27 -8.67 8.03
CA VAL A 89 43.10 -9.90 8.83
C VAL A 89 44.01 -9.78 10.05
N ARG A 90 43.45 -9.98 11.23
CA ARG A 90 44.16 -9.86 12.48
C ARG A 90 44.12 -11.17 13.27
N LEU A 91 45.30 -11.62 13.69
CA LEU A 91 45.48 -12.73 14.63
C LEU A 91 45.97 -12.17 15.96
N SER A 92 45.18 -12.31 17.03
CA SER A 92 45.51 -11.77 18.35
C SER A 92 45.32 -12.83 19.44
N GLY A 93 45.83 -12.58 20.65
CA GLY A 93 45.68 -13.48 21.81
C GLY A 93 46.65 -14.66 21.81
N GLY A 94 46.37 -15.68 22.64
CA GLY A 94 47.19 -16.88 22.75
C GLY A 94 48.56 -16.69 23.37
N GLY A 95 48.85 -15.52 24.00
CA GLY A 95 50.17 -15.20 24.58
C GLY A 95 51.25 -14.84 23.55
N ALA A 96 50.88 -14.71 22.28
CA ALA A 96 51.77 -14.32 21.18
C ALA A 96 51.51 -12.89 20.73
N PRO A 97 52.49 -12.22 20.09
CA PRO A 97 52.27 -10.90 19.49
C PRO A 97 51.13 -10.89 18.49
N GLU A 98 50.49 -9.74 18.32
CA GLU A 98 49.49 -9.52 17.30
C GLU A 98 50.11 -9.57 15.91
N GLU A 99 49.51 -10.26 14.99
CA GLU A 99 49.92 -10.36 13.59
C GLU A 99 48.81 -9.84 12.68
N THR A 100 49.15 -9.02 11.69
CA THR A 100 48.19 -8.45 10.73
C THR A 100 48.63 -8.71 9.32
N PHE A 101 47.62 -9.05 8.48
CA PHE A 101 47.81 -9.33 7.07
C PHE A 101 46.81 -8.49 6.27
N GLU A 102 47.26 -7.81 5.23
CA GLU A 102 46.45 -6.84 4.50
C GLU A 102 46.28 -7.27 3.03
N ALA A 103 45.09 -7.00 2.51
CA ALA A 103 44.84 -7.01 1.08
C ALA A 103 44.23 -5.68 0.68
N GLY A 104 44.63 -5.18 -0.50
CA GLY A 104 44.02 -4.02 -1.13
C GLY A 104 42.63 -4.30 -1.69
N SER A 105 42.17 -3.40 -2.58
CA SER A 105 40.91 -3.57 -3.28
C SER A 105 40.84 -4.89 -4.01
N ALA A 106 39.63 -5.45 -4.04
CA ALA A 106 39.38 -6.74 -4.70
C ALA A 106 39.58 -6.65 -6.21
N ASP A 107 40.23 -7.63 -6.80
CA ASP A 107 40.32 -7.77 -8.26
C ASP A 107 38.94 -8.09 -8.87
N THR A 108 38.12 -8.84 -8.12
CA THR A 108 36.71 -9.10 -8.40
C THR A 108 35.87 -8.41 -7.35
N PRO A 109 34.89 -7.56 -7.72
CA PRO A 109 34.04 -6.89 -6.77
C PRO A 109 33.46 -7.85 -5.73
N GLY A 110 33.66 -7.52 -4.46
CA GLY A 110 33.18 -8.31 -3.30
C GLY A 110 34.18 -9.35 -2.79
N ILE A 111 35.23 -9.74 -3.52
CA ILE A 111 36.15 -10.83 -3.14
C ILE A 111 37.54 -10.27 -2.80
N PHE A 112 37.91 -10.34 -1.55
CA PHE A 112 39.23 -9.94 -1.05
C PHE A 112 40.06 -11.20 -0.78
N ARG A 113 41.34 -11.19 -1.16
CA ARG A 113 42.24 -12.35 -1.03
C ARG A 113 43.50 -12.02 -0.20
N PRO A 114 43.38 -11.75 1.11
CA PRO A 114 44.55 -11.60 1.98
C PRO A 114 45.26 -12.96 2.12
N VAL A 115 46.58 -12.90 2.22
CA VAL A 115 47.42 -14.06 2.47
C VAL A 115 48.05 -13.92 3.83
N ALA A 116 47.82 -14.88 4.71
CA ALA A 116 48.44 -14.91 6.04
C ALA A 116 49.56 -15.96 6.09
N SER A 117 50.69 -15.58 6.71
CA SER A 117 51.77 -16.48 7.01
C SER A 117 52.13 -16.35 8.52
N PRO A 118 51.37 -17.01 9.42
CA PRO A 118 51.55 -16.85 10.86
C PRO A 118 52.92 -17.32 11.33
N GLU A 119 53.52 -16.57 12.27
CA GLU A 119 54.80 -16.88 12.86
C GLU A 119 54.70 -17.64 14.21
N HIS A 120 53.51 -17.57 14.86
CA HIS A 120 53.32 -18.08 16.23
C HIS A 120 52.22 -19.12 16.31
N ALA A 121 52.55 -20.32 16.75
CA ALA A 121 51.58 -21.40 16.99
C ALA A 121 50.86 -21.17 18.33
N ALA A 122 49.58 -20.91 18.30
CA ALA A 122 48.71 -20.72 19.48
C ALA A 122 47.23 -20.78 19.07
N MET A 123 46.34 -20.84 20.06
CA MET A 123 44.91 -20.50 19.84
C MET A 123 44.83 -18.98 19.70
N ARG A 124 44.40 -18.50 18.56
CA ARG A 124 44.38 -17.08 18.19
C ARG A 124 42.96 -16.61 17.89
N LYS A 125 42.64 -15.40 18.36
CA LYS A 125 41.42 -14.72 17.90
C LYS A 125 41.62 -14.22 16.48
N LEU A 126 40.72 -14.58 15.59
CA LEU A 126 40.71 -14.16 14.20
C LEU A 126 39.66 -13.09 14.00
N SER A 127 40.04 -11.95 13.41
CA SER A 127 39.10 -10.91 12.99
C SER A 127 39.46 -10.36 11.62
N PHE A 128 38.42 -9.85 10.95
CA PHE A 128 38.49 -9.23 9.63
C PHE A 128 37.98 -7.80 9.74
N GLU A 129 38.81 -6.83 9.39
CA GLU A 129 38.50 -5.41 9.42
C GLU A 129 38.47 -4.87 7.98
N LEU A 130 37.29 -4.57 7.46
CA LEU A 130 37.13 -3.98 6.14
C LEU A 130 37.00 -2.46 6.28
N HIS A 131 37.94 -1.74 5.67
CA HIS A 131 37.97 -0.28 5.59
C HIS A 131 37.58 0.17 4.19
N THR A 132 36.48 0.93 4.07
CA THR A 132 36.01 1.57 2.85
C THR A 132 36.04 3.09 3.01
N GLU A 133 35.78 3.87 1.96
CA GLU A 133 35.66 5.33 2.10
C GLU A 133 34.49 5.75 2.99
N GLY A 134 33.41 4.97 3.05
CA GLY A 134 32.17 5.32 3.74
C GLY A 134 32.00 4.71 5.13
N PHE A 135 32.71 3.63 5.45
CA PHE A 135 32.55 2.91 6.73
C PHE A 135 33.71 1.96 7.01
N THR A 136 33.78 1.53 8.25
CA THR A 136 34.59 0.38 8.67
C THR A 136 33.65 -0.71 9.18
N SER A 137 33.87 -1.96 8.78
CA SER A 137 33.16 -3.14 9.25
C SER A 137 34.15 -4.10 9.92
N VAL A 138 33.80 -4.58 11.10
CA VAL A 138 34.64 -5.50 11.88
C VAL A 138 33.85 -6.78 12.11
N HIS A 139 34.48 -7.93 11.80
CA HIS A 139 33.96 -9.27 11.99
C HIS A 139 34.88 -10.05 12.91
N GLU A 140 34.44 -10.31 14.15
CA GLU A 140 35.17 -11.12 15.13
C GLU A 140 34.67 -12.58 15.03
N VAL A 141 35.35 -13.39 14.21
CA VAL A 141 34.84 -14.70 13.82
C VAL A 141 35.18 -15.86 14.80
N GLY A 142 35.88 -15.55 15.88
CA GLY A 142 36.17 -16.51 16.95
C GLY A 142 37.64 -16.86 17.12
N GLU A 143 37.92 -17.99 17.79
CA GLU A 143 39.26 -18.47 18.09
C GLU A 143 39.62 -19.65 17.22
N TYR A 144 40.79 -19.59 16.57
CA TYR A 144 41.28 -20.62 15.66
C TYR A 144 42.69 -21.04 16.05
N GLN A 145 42.97 -22.33 15.93
CA GLN A 145 44.29 -22.90 16.21
C GLN A 145 45.23 -22.57 15.05
N VAL A 146 46.32 -21.86 15.34
CA VAL A 146 47.51 -21.84 14.47
C VAL A 146 48.39 -22.99 14.86
N PHE A 147 48.56 -23.96 13.98
CA PHE A 147 49.30 -25.18 14.20
C PHE A 147 50.83 -24.93 14.06
N ALA A 148 51.64 -25.69 14.77
CA ALA A 148 53.10 -25.60 14.68
C ALA A 148 53.69 -26.11 13.33
N GLY A 149 52.87 -26.76 12.49
CA GLY A 149 53.28 -27.23 11.17
C GLY A 149 52.13 -27.73 10.35
N ALA A 150 52.29 -27.69 9.00
CA ALA A 150 51.26 -27.96 8.00
C ALA A 150 50.58 -29.35 8.17
N GLY A 151 51.34 -30.42 8.44
CA GLY A 151 50.74 -31.74 8.57
C GLY A 151 49.82 -31.93 9.77
N ALA A 152 49.89 -31.05 10.81
CA ALA A 152 48.92 -31.03 11.90
C ALA A 152 47.69 -30.24 11.52
N ALA A 153 47.85 -29.18 10.77
CA ALA A 153 46.78 -28.38 10.21
C ALA A 153 45.91 -29.19 9.23
N ASP A 154 46.52 -29.95 8.34
CA ASP A 154 45.80 -30.74 7.34
C ASP A 154 44.95 -31.87 7.96
N ARG A 155 45.40 -32.45 9.10
CA ARG A 155 44.60 -33.44 9.85
C ARG A 155 43.45 -32.85 10.66
N SER A 156 43.36 -31.53 10.79
CA SER A 156 42.28 -30.86 11.51
C SER A 156 41.12 -30.47 10.62
N LEU A 157 41.22 -30.69 9.32
CA LEU A 157 40.13 -30.44 8.38
C LEU A 157 38.90 -31.26 8.77
N PRO A 158 37.70 -30.64 8.77
CA PRO A 158 36.45 -31.39 8.96
C PRO A 158 36.28 -32.44 7.85
N GLU A 159 35.72 -33.59 8.19
CA GLU A 159 35.29 -34.56 7.18
C GLU A 159 34.09 -33.97 6.40
N GLU A 160 34.05 -34.17 5.08
CA GLU A 160 33.02 -33.57 4.17
C GLU A 160 31.60 -34.14 4.35
N ASP A 161 31.34 -34.94 5.37
CA ASP A 161 30.07 -35.69 5.56
C ASP A 161 28.85 -34.80 5.87
N GLY A 162 29.02 -33.48 6.04
CA GLY A 162 27.95 -32.54 6.47
C GLY A 162 27.12 -31.89 5.37
N GLN A 163 27.50 -31.96 4.10
CA GLN A 163 26.88 -31.18 3.01
C GLN A 163 25.80 -31.94 2.21
N ALA A 164 25.50 -33.18 2.54
CA ALA A 164 24.49 -33.97 1.83
C ALA A 164 23.09 -33.35 2.02
N GLY A 165 22.54 -32.83 0.93
CA GLY A 165 21.17 -32.25 0.91
C GLY A 165 21.11 -30.73 0.96
N LEU A 166 22.24 -30.02 1.08
CA LEU A 166 22.31 -28.59 0.92
C LEU A 166 22.26 -28.17 -0.57
N ILE A 167 21.72 -27.02 -0.83
CA ILE A 167 21.57 -26.46 -2.17
C ILE A 167 22.61 -25.37 -2.32
N PRO A 168 23.61 -25.53 -3.22
CA PRO A 168 24.61 -24.50 -3.44
C PRO A 168 24.03 -23.33 -4.24
N PHE A 169 24.30 -22.11 -3.78
CA PHE A 169 24.00 -20.87 -4.47
C PHE A 169 25.06 -19.84 -4.13
N LEU A 170 26.09 -19.77 -5.00
CA LEU A 170 27.35 -19.05 -4.76
C LEU A 170 27.14 -17.54 -4.64
N LYS A 171 28.00 -16.83 -3.91
CA LYS A 171 27.96 -15.38 -3.74
C LYS A 171 27.97 -14.63 -5.07
N GLU A 172 28.78 -15.04 -6.03
CA GLU A 172 28.85 -14.44 -7.36
C GLU A 172 27.54 -14.62 -8.16
N GLN A 173 26.76 -15.65 -7.86
CA GLN A 173 25.43 -15.85 -8.44
C GLN A 173 24.41 -14.96 -7.73
N GLN A 174 24.48 -14.86 -6.39
CA GLN A 174 23.61 -14.03 -5.58
C GLN A 174 23.72 -12.56 -5.99
N TRP A 175 24.92 -12.03 -6.21
CA TRP A 175 25.16 -10.64 -6.59
C TRP A 175 24.70 -10.26 -8.01
N LYS A 176 24.45 -11.24 -8.89
CA LYS A 176 23.95 -11.01 -10.26
C LYS A 176 22.44 -10.94 -10.39
N VAL A 177 21.72 -11.21 -9.29
CA VAL A 177 20.26 -11.29 -9.27
C VAL A 177 19.71 -10.48 -8.11
N ASP A 178 18.40 -10.22 -8.09
CA ASP A 178 17.74 -9.60 -6.93
C ASP A 178 17.62 -10.63 -5.80
N PHE A 179 18.67 -10.71 -4.99
CA PHE A 179 18.79 -11.62 -3.87
C PHE A 179 18.95 -10.87 -2.55
N ALA A 180 18.32 -11.36 -1.49
CA ALA A 180 18.47 -10.81 -0.15
C ALA A 180 18.20 -11.88 0.90
N THR A 181 18.83 -11.71 2.05
CA THR A 181 18.58 -12.50 3.25
C THR A 181 17.81 -11.69 4.30
N ALA A 182 17.21 -12.36 5.25
CA ALA A 182 16.61 -11.72 6.42
C ALA A 182 16.79 -12.62 7.65
N PRO A 183 17.09 -12.03 8.82
CA PRO A 183 17.14 -12.80 10.06
C PRO A 183 15.73 -13.25 10.49
N VAL A 184 15.67 -14.44 11.09
CA VAL A 184 14.49 -14.92 11.81
C VAL A 184 14.45 -14.23 13.17
N GLU A 185 13.49 -13.33 13.35
CA GLU A 185 13.35 -12.55 14.57
C GLU A 185 12.11 -12.98 15.35
N THR A 186 12.17 -12.90 16.67
CA THR A 186 10.94 -13.01 17.48
C THR A 186 10.15 -11.73 17.39
N ARG A 187 8.93 -11.81 16.84
CA ARG A 187 8.00 -10.69 16.71
C ARG A 187 6.65 -11.02 17.32
N ARG A 188 5.98 -9.95 17.77
CA ARG A 188 4.57 -10.04 18.14
C ARG A 188 3.72 -9.67 16.94
N LEU A 189 3.02 -10.65 16.39
CA LEU A 189 2.15 -10.52 15.22
C LEU A 189 0.69 -10.75 15.62
N SER A 190 -0.23 -10.21 14.84
CA SER A 190 -1.67 -10.38 15.04
C SER A 190 -2.27 -11.17 13.89
N SER A 191 -3.09 -12.18 14.23
CA SER A 191 -3.85 -12.88 13.20
C SER A 191 -4.76 -11.91 12.46
N SER A 192 -4.80 -12.02 11.14
CA SER A 192 -5.66 -11.18 10.30
C SER A 192 -6.37 -12.00 9.23
N VAL A 193 -7.60 -11.61 8.93
CA VAL A 193 -8.42 -12.22 7.88
C VAL A 193 -8.63 -11.26 6.72
N PRO A 194 -8.62 -11.76 5.47
CA PRO A 194 -8.87 -10.92 4.30
C PRO A 194 -10.34 -10.50 4.25
N ALA A 195 -10.60 -9.28 3.84
CA ALA A 195 -11.96 -8.77 3.66
C ALA A 195 -11.98 -7.72 2.54
N PRO A 196 -12.79 -7.89 1.49
CA PRO A 196 -13.10 -6.80 0.60
C PRO A 196 -13.76 -5.67 1.39
N ALA A 197 -13.41 -4.44 1.11
CA ALA A 197 -13.91 -3.31 1.85
C ALA A 197 -14.16 -2.10 0.96
N GLU A 198 -15.04 -1.22 1.42
CA GLU A 198 -15.32 0.06 0.78
C GLU A 198 -15.06 1.20 1.78
N LEU A 199 -14.52 2.30 1.26
CA LEU A 199 -14.34 3.54 2.00
C LEU A 199 -15.58 4.41 1.82
N VAL A 200 -16.35 4.62 2.87
CA VAL A 200 -17.56 5.46 2.83
C VAL A 200 -17.39 6.68 3.72
N PRO A 201 -18.14 7.77 3.51
CA PRO A 201 -18.11 8.92 4.41
C PRO A 201 -18.54 8.54 5.83
N ALA A 202 -17.95 9.19 6.84
CA ALA A 202 -18.46 9.07 8.20
C ALA A 202 -19.90 9.61 8.30
N PRO A 203 -20.73 9.17 9.27
CA PRO A 203 -22.08 9.69 9.47
C PRO A 203 -22.10 11.21 9.57
N GLY A 204 -23.01 11.84 8.82
CA GLY A 204 -23.05 13.31 8.68
C GLY A 204 -22.00 13.90 7.74
N GLY A 205 -21.14 13.07 7.14
CA GLY A 205 -20.17 13.50 6.12
C GLY A 205 -20.68 13.42 4.68
N GLU A 206 -21.95 13.11 4.48
CA GLU A 206 -22.57 13.04 3.17
C GLU A 206 -23.95 13.67 3.17
N ALA A 207 -24.29 14.38 2.09
CA ALA A 207 -25.60 14.96 1.89
C ALA A 207 -26.03 14.87 0.43
N TYR A 208 -27.27 14.42 0.23
CA TYR A 208 -27.97 14.46 -1.04
C TYR A 208 -28.93 15.64 -1.01
N LEU A 209 -28.73 16.60 -1.89
CA LEU A 209 -29.60 17.76 -2.01
C LEU A 209 -30.62 17.47 -3.11
N VAL A 210 -31.88 17.66 -2.74
CA VAL A 210 -33.02 17.51 -3.65
C VAL A 210 -33.76 18.83 -3.79
N ALA A 211 -34.51 18.99 -4.85
CA ALA A 211 -35.31 20.19 -5.10
C ALA A 211 -36.46 20.31 -4.08
N PRO A 212 -36.53 21.39 -3.29
CA PRO A 212 -37.62 21.59 -2.33
C PRO A 212 -38.95 21.94 -2.99
N SER A 213 -38.90 22.44 -4.24
CA SER A 213 -40.07 22.82 -5.05
C SER A 213 -39.74 22.66 -6.53
N ASP A 214 -40.74 22.68 -7.36
CA ASP A 214 -40.59 22.83 -8.81
C ASP A 214 -39.95 24.18 -9.14
N GLY A 215 -39.15 24.24 -10.22
CA GLY A 215 -38.53 25.48 -10.62
C GLY A 215 -37.35 25.34 -11.58
N ILE A 216 -36.80 26.45 -11.99
CA ILE A 216 -35.63 26.56 -12.85
C ILE A 216 -34.37 26.74 -11.99
N VAL A 217 -33.36 25.90 -12.24
CA VAL A 217 -32.10 25.92 -11.53
C VAL A 217 -31.25 27.13 -11.95
N ARG A 218 -30.86 27.94 -10.98
CA ARG A 218 -29.99 29.13 -11.13
C ARG A 218 -28.78 28.99 -10.22
N ALA A 219 -27.70 29.66 -10.57
CA ALA A 219 -26.54 29.79 -9.68
C ALA A 219 -26.89 30.68 -8.47
N SER A 220 -26.43 30.34 -7.30
CA SER A 220 -26.43 31.24 -6.14
C SER A 220 -25.07 31.92 -6.08
N GLY A 221 -25.01 33.26 -6.23
CA GLY A 221 -23.75 34.00 -6.19
C GLY A 221 -22.97 34.12 -7.52
N GLY A 222 -23.65 33.99 -8.66
CA GLY A 222 -23.11 34.32 -9.99
C GLY A 222 -22.37 33.16 -10.72
N ARG A 223 -21.71 32.24 -10.01
CA ARG A 223 -21.06 31.07 -10.59
C ARG A 223 -21.90 29.81 -10.32
N PHE A 224 -22.05 28.98 -11.35
CA PHE A 224 -22.66 27.65 -11.19
C PHE A 224 -21.65 26.71 -10.48
N PRO A 225 -22.09 25.88 -9.54
CA PRO A 225 -21.21 24.97 -8.83
C PRO A 225 -20.56 23.94 -9.78
N GLU A 226 -19.34 23.53 -9.46
CA GLU A 226 -18.60 22.50 -10.21
C GLU A 226 -18.24 21.32 -9.30
N ILE A 227 -18.05 20.15 -9.91
CA ILE A 227 -17.58 18.97 -9.18
C ILE A 227 -16.19 19.26 -8.62
N GLY A 228 -16.00 19.01 -7.31
CA GLY A 228 -14.77 19.29 -6.59
C GLY A 228 -14.78 20.61 -5.82
N ASP A 229 -15.73 21.53 -6.07
CA ASP A 229 -15.86 22.77 -5.31
C ASP A 229 -16.02 22.47 -3.81
N ALA A 230 -15.28 23.22 -2.99
CA ALA A 230 -15.44 23.18 -1.54
C ALA A 230 -16.65 24.02 -1.13
N VAL A 231 -17.44 23.50 -0.20
CA VAL A 231 -18.62 24.17 0.34
C VAL A 231 -18.63 24.07 1.87
N GLU A 232 -19.14 25.12 2.50
CA GLU A 232 -19.35 25.16 3.95
C GLU A 232 -20.82 24.90 4.32
N ALA A 233 -21.06 24.32 5.47
CA ALA A 233 -22.42 24.14 5.99
C ALA A 233 -23.16 25.49 6.06
N GLY A 234 -24.37 25.55 5.53
CA GLY A 234 -25.17 26.77 5.41
C GLY A 234 -24.90 27.62 4.16
N GLN A 235 -23.82 27.35 3.42
CA GLN A 235 -23.49 28.05 2.18
C GLN A 235 -24.60 27.88 1.13
N SER A 236 -24.99 28.97 0.48
CA SER A 236 -25.92 28.95 -0.64
C SER A 236 -25.25 28.44 -1.90
N ILE A 237 -25.77 27.36 -2.50
CA ILE A 237 -25.16 26.70 -3.68
C ILE A 237 -25.96 26.98 -4.94
N LEU A 238 -27.26 26.70 -4.87
CA LEU A 238 -28.18 26.86 -5.98
C LEU A 238 -29.40 27.67 -5.55
N ARG A 239 -30.10 28.22 -6.51
CA ARG A 239 -31.41 28.85 -6.33
C ARG A 239 -32.40 28.20 -7.29
N LEU A 240 -33.58 27.90 -6.83
CA LEU A 240 -34.69 27.45 -7.65
C LEU A 240 -35.67 28.59 -7.82
N THR A 241 -35.78 29.11 -9.03
CA THR A 241 -36.78 30.13 -9.38
C THR A 241 -38.05 29.40 -9.83
N PRO A 242 -39.20 29.63 -9.19
CA PRO A 242 -40.44 29.05 -9.67
C PRO A 242 -40.68 29.40 -11.13
N ARG A 243 -41.04 28.38 -11.94
CA ARG A 243 -41.56 28.67 -13.26
C ARG A 243 -43.00 29.16 -13.07
N LEU A 244 -43.23 30.36 -13.53
CA LEU A 244 -44.61 30.79 -13.67
C LEU A 244 -45.20 30.03 -14.83
N GLY A 245 -46.36 29.45 -14.61
CA GLY A 245 -47.15 28.82 -15.64
C GLY A 245 -47.45 29.78 -16.77
N ASP A 246 -48.06 29.28 -17.84
CA ASP A 246 -48.31 29.94 -19.13
C ASP A 246 -48.63 31.44 -19.07
N GLU A 247 -48.61 32.14 -20.22
CA GLU A 247 -49.03 33.54 -20.42
C GLU A 247 -50.35 33.90 -19.71
N GLN A 248 -51.19 32.87 -19.45
CA GLN A 248 -52.43 33.02 -18.68
C GLN A 248 -52.17 33.34 -17.20
N ASP A 249 -51.18 32.73 -16.56
CA ASP A 249 -50.87 33.00 -15.14
C ASP A 249 -50.32 34.42 -14.94
N TYR A 250 -49.53 34.95 -15.90
CA TYR A 250 -49.05 36.32 -15.87
C TYR A 250 -50.20 37.30 -16.03
N ALA A 251 -51.06 37.09 -17.01
CA ALA A 251 -52.23 37.92 -17.23
C ALA A 251 -53.19 37.91 -16.03
N GLU A 252 -53.35 36.78 -15.34
CA GLU A 252 -54.16 36.67 -14.13
C GLU A 252 -53.53 37.45 -12.97
N MET A 253 -52.20 37.41 -12.79
CA MET A 253 -51.49 38.20 -11.77
C MET A 253 -51.56 39.68 -12.02
N VAL A 254 -51.45 40.11 -13.27
CA VAL A 254 -51.65 41.53 -13.66
C VAL A 254 -53.08 41.96 -13.33
N ALA A 255 -54.08 41.11 -13.64
CA ALA A 255 -55.47 41.39 -13.32
C ALA A 255 -55.73 41.41 -11.79
N GLU A 256 -55.12 40.48 -11.03
CA GLU A 256 -55.23 40.45 -9.56
C GLU A 256 -54.62 41.72 -8.94
N HIS A 257 -53.43 42.16 -9.40
CA HIS A 257 -52.79 43.39 -8.96
C HIS A 257 -53.68 44.61 -9.28
N ALA A 258 -54.21 44.72 -10.49
CA ALA A 258 -55.09 45.80 -10.88
C ALA A 258 -56.40 45.85 -10.03
N ALA A 259 -56.99 44.67 -9.75
CA ALA A 259 -58.14 44.57 -8.88
C ALA A 259 -57.85 44.93 -7.43
N ALA A 260 -56.70 44.50 -6.89
CA ALA A 260 -56.26 44.87 -5.54
C ALA A 260 -56.00 46.38 -5.40
N LEU A 261 -55.39 47.01 -6.42
CA LEU A 261 -55.18 48.43 -6.49
C LEU A 261 -56.53 49.23 -6.47
N ALA A 262 -57.47 48.81 -7.31
CA ALA A 262 -58.80 49.41 -7.33
C ALA A 262 -59.54 49.30 -6.00
N GLN A 263 -59.42 48.15 -5.32
CA GLN A 263 -60.01 47.91 -3.98
C GLN A 263 -59.36 48.85 -2.93
N PHE A 264 -58.02 48.97 -2.97
CA PHE A 264 -57.31 49.86 -2.06
C PHE A 264 -57.74 51.36 -2.26
N GLU A 265 -57.77 51.81 -3.48
CA GLU A 265 -58.21 53.21 -3.81
C GLU A 265 -59.63 53.44 -3.36
N ALA A 266 -60.55 52.49 -3.57
CA ALA A 266 -61.92 52.60 -3.10
C ALA A 266 -62.03 52.67 -1.57
N ALA A 267 -61.29 51.80 -0.86
CA ALA A 267 -61.27 51.79 0.61
C ALA A 267 -60.67 53.06 1.19
N LYS A 268 -59.59 53.56 0.57
CA LYS A 268 -58.93 54.83 0.93
C LYS A 268 -59.86 56.02 0.76
N SER A 269 -60.58 56.04 -0.35
CA SER A 269 -61.60 57.12 -0.63
C SER A 269 -62.76 57.03 0.35
N ASP A 270 -63.26 55.83 0.69
CA ASP A 270 -64.33 55.70 1.68
C ASP A 270 -63.88 56.14 3.08
N ARG A 271 -62.64 55.76 3.51
CA ARG A 271 -62.08 56.24 4.76
C ARG A 271 -62.04 57.79 4.83
N ALA A 272 -61.46 58.41 3.78
CA ALA A 272 -61.37 59.90 3.73
C ALA A 272 -62.74 60.55 3.80
N ARG A 273 -63.73 60.00 3.12
CA ARG A 273 -65.11 60.52 3.17
C ARG A 273 -65.74 60.33 4.56
N VAL A 274 -65.57 59.19 5.19
CA VAL A 274 -66.14 58.88 6.50
C VAL A 274 -65.48 59.71 7.62
N GLU A 275 -64.17 60.02 7.48
CA GLU A 275 -63.47 60.96 8.39
C GLU A 275 -64.02 62.36 8.35
N VAL A 276 -64.34 62.91 7.16
CA VAL A 276 -64.99 64.20 7.01
C VAL A 276 -66.37 64.19 7.62
N LEU A 277 -67.16 63.15 7.36
CA LEU A 277 -68.50 63.01 7.93
C LEU A 277 -68.51 62.85 9.46
N LEU A 278 -67.42 62.30 10.05
CA LEU A 278 -67.25 62.26 11.49
C LEU A 278 -67.03 63.67 12.07
N ALA A 279 -66.20 64.48 11.41
CA ALA A 279 -65.99 65.87 11.83
C ALA A 279 -67.30 66.68 11.82
N ASP A 280 -68.20 66.38 10.87
CA ASP A 280 -69.51 66.98 10.76
C ASP A 280 -70.59 66.38 11.70
N GLY A 281 -70.18 65.35 12.50
CA GLY A 281 -71.05 64.61 13.41
C GLY A 281 -72.10 63.71 12.74
N ALA A 282 -71.94 63.42 11.43
CA ALA A 282 -72.92 62.66 10.64
C ALA A 282 -72.74 61.13 10.74
N VAL A 283 -71.59 60.65 11.23
CA VAL A 283 -71.28 59.18 11.41
C VAL A 283 -70.68 58.89 12.78
N SER A 284 -70.72 57.65 13.20
CA SER A 284 -70.13 57.21 14.46
C SER A 284 -68.63 56.92 14.34
N ARG A 285 -67.84 56.98 15.42
CA ARG A 285 -66.43 56.54 15.49
C ARG A 285 -66.22 55.10 15.03
N ARG A 286 -67.12 54.22 15.35
CA ARG A 286 -67.09 52.79 14.92
C ARG A 286 -67.05 52.69 13.39
N ARG A 287 -67.82 53.55 12.68
CA ARG A 287 -67.82 53.51 11.22
C ARG A 287 -66.46 53.98 10.62
N VAL A 288 -65.78 54.90 11.29
CA VAL A 288 -64.39 55.26 10.90
C VAL A 288 -63.41 54.17 11.13
N GLU A 289 -63.51 53.47 12.30
CA GLU A 289 -62.66 52.33 12.62
C GLU A 289 -62.86 51.16 11.61
N GLU A 290 -64.08 50.89 11.19
CA GLU A 290 -64.43 49.91 10.17
C GLU A 290 -63.81 50.30 8.80
N ALA A 291 -63.87 51.57 8.39
CA ALA A 291 -63.26 52.03 7.14
C ALA A 291 -61.72 51.97 7.17
N GLN A 292 -61.12 52.32 8.32
CA GLN A 292 -59.67 52.18 8.50
C GLN A 292 -59.19 50.69 8.48
N ALA A 293 -60.01 49.79 9.03
CA ALA A 293 -59.72 48.35 8.98
C ALA A 293 -59.82 47.79 7.54
N ALA A 294 -60.83 48.25 6.80
CA ALA A 294 -61.01 47.90 5.37
C ALA A 294 -59.86 48.40 4.51
N GLU A 295 -59.38 49.65 4.71
CA GLU A 295 -58.20 50.18 3.99
C GLU A 295 -56.93 49.32 4.28
N ARG A 296 -56.64 49.11 5.56
CA ARG A 296 -55.47 48.26 5.93
C ARG A 296 -55.53 46.84 5.30
N THR A 297 -56.72 46.25 5.24
CA THR A 297 -56.92 44.94 4.60
C THR A 297 -56.69 45.01 3.09
N ALA A 298 -57.17 46.06 2.43
CA ALA A 298 -56.98 46.26 1.00
C ALA A 298 -55.52 46.61 0.67
N GLU A 299 -54.82 47.38 1.51
CA GLU A 299 -53.40 47.67 1.41
C GLU A 299 -52.55 46.41 1.49
N ALA A 300 -52.80 45.53 2.48
CA ALA A 300 -52.08 44.27 2.61
C ALA A 300 -52.29 43.35 1.39
N ARG A 301 -53.48 43.37 0.80
CA ARG A 301 -53.76 42.60 -0.43
C ARG A 301 -53.01 43.16 -1.63
N LEU A 302 -52.95 44.49 -1.78
CA LEU A 302 -52.20 45.16 -2.83
C LEU A 302 -50.70 44.86 -2.74
N GLU A 303 -50.13 44.97 -1.52
CA GLU A 303 -48.72 44.62 -1.30
C GLU A 303 -48.43 43.19 -1.65
N ALA A 304 -49.29 42.23 -1.28
CA ALA A 304 -49.13 40.82 -1.63
C ALA A 304 -49.20 40.55 -3.14
N ALA A 305 -50.18 41.19 -3.83
CA ALA A 305 -50.32 41.08 -5.28
C ALA A 305 -49.14 41.71 -6.03
N ARG A 306 -48.68 42.88 -5.56
CA ARG A 306 -47.50 43.57 -6.09
C ARG A 306 -46.23 42.73 -5.94
N ALA A 307 -45.97 42.16 -4.74
CA ALA A 307 -44.81 41.30 -4.48
C ALA A 307 -44.79 40.07 -5.40
N ARG A 308 -45.98 39.48 -5.70
CA ARG A 308 -46.09 38.37 -6.66
C ARG A 308 -45.72 38.80 -8.07
N LEU A 309 -46.23 39.98 -8.54
CA LEU A 309 -45.96 40.48 -9.89
C LEU A 309 -44.48 40.87 -10.05
N GLU A 310 -43.90 41.56 -9.08
CA GLU A 310 -42.47 41.92 -9.07
C GLU A 310 -41.53 40.68 -9.07
N ALA A 311 -41.94 39.62 -8.39
CA ALA A 311 -41.20 38.35 -8.42
C ALA A 311 -41.14 37.73 -9.84
N VAL A 312 -42.11 38.03 -10.68
CA VAL A 312 -42.23 37.60 -12.09
C VAL A 312 -41.48 38.52 -13.04
N GLU A 313 -41.69 39.82 -12.91
CA GLU A 313 -41.09 40.83 -13.79
C GLU A 313 -39.60 41.01 -13.59
N GLY A 314 -39.08 40.62 -12.41
CA GLY A 314 -37.68 40.76 -12.05
C GLY A 314 -36.72 39.90 -12.87
N GLY A 315 -37.18 38.97 -13.70
CA GLY A 315 -36.39 38.18 -14.64
C GLY A 315 -35.14 37.55 -13.99
N GLU A 316 -33.98 37.66 -14.65
CA GLU A 316 -32.70 37.13 -14.16
C GLU A 316 -32.14 37.80 -12.90
N THR A 317 -32.70 38.98 -12.52
CA THR A 317 -32.24 39.80 -11.40
C THR A 317 -33.09 39.65 -10.13
N ALA A 318 -34.25 38.97 -10.18
CA ALA A 318 -35.08 38.78 -9.00
C ALA A 318 -34.43 37.83 -7.99
N GLU A 319 -34.18 38.32 -6.77
CA GLU A 319 -33.73 37.48 -5.64
C GLU A 319 -34.80 36.49 -5.13
N ALA A 320 -35.95 36.45 -5.81
CA ALA A 320 -37.04 35.54 -5.50
C ALA A 320 -36.71 34.11 -5.87
N GLY A 321 -36.92 33.17 -4.96
CA GLY A 321 -36.73 31.75 -5.19
C GLY A 321 -36.21 31.01 -3.96
N PHE A 322 -36.32 29.70 -4.00
CA PHE A 322 -35.85 28.82 -2.93
C PHE A 322 -34.32 28.68 -3.00
N VAL A 323 -33.63 29.11 -1.96
CA VAL A 323 -32.17 28.93 -1.84
C VAL A 323 -31.85 27.54 -1.32
N VAL A 324 -31.13 26.77 -2.12
CA VAL A 324 -30.61 25.46 -1.75
C VAL A 324 -29.25 25.64 -1.07
N ARG A 325 -29.16 25.25 0.20
CA ARG A 325 -27.97 25.43 1.02
C ARG A 325 -27.30 24.07 1.29
N ALA A 326 -25.99 24.09 1.45
CA ALA A 326 -25.24 22.92 1.90
C ALA A 326 -25.62 22.55 3.34
N PRO A 327 -26.11 21.35 3.63
CA PRO A 327 -26.38 20.93 5.00
C PRO A 327 -25.11 20.51 5.77
N VAL A 328 -24.04 20.19 5.03
CA VAL A 328 -22.74 19.75 5.57
C VAL A 328 -21.60 20.46 4.84
N SER A 329 -20.48 20.70 5.52
CA SER A 329 -19.25 21.14 4.88
C SER A 329 -18.59 19.97 4.15
N GLY A 330 -18.02 20.21 2.96
CA GLY A 330 -17.39 19.16 2.18
C GLY A 330 -17.03 19.60 0.77
N ARG A 331 -17.05 18.65 -0.15
CA ARG A 331 -16.86 18.89 -1.59
C ARG A 331 -18.04 18.36 -2.38
N ILE A 332 -18.37 19.07 -3.45
CA ILE A 332 -19.39 18.61 -4.39
C ILE A 332 -18.85 17.39 -5.14
N ALA A 333 -19.47 16.24 -4.88
CA ALA A 333 -19.06 14.96 -5.47
C ALA A 333 -19.80 14.64 -6.77
N HIS A 334 -21.04 15.14 -6.91
CA HIS A 334 -21.87 14.92 -8.09
C HIS A 334 -22.84 16.07 -8.27
N ILE A 335 -23.14 16.40 -9.53
CA ILE A 335 -24.14 17.39 -9.91
C ILE A 335 -25.06 16.72 -10.93
N ALA A 336 -26.35 16.63 -10.57
CA ALA A 336 -27.37 15.96 -11.40
C ALA A 336 -28.12 16.95 -12.31
N VAL A 337 -27.88 18.26 -12.18
CA VAL A 337 -28.66 19.31 -12.87
C VAL A 337 -27.75 20.31 -13.56
N GLY A 338 -28.26 20.91 -14.64
CA GLY A 338 -27.61 21.98 -15.38
C GLY A 338 -28.20 23.37 -15.05
N ARG A 339 -27.43 24.45 -15.35
CA ARG A 339 -27.91 25.81 -15.27
C ARG A 339 -29.10 26.02 -16.24
N GLY A 340 -30.20 26.56 -15.74
CA GLY A 340 -31.41 26.81 -16.53
C GLY A 340 -32.31 25.58 -16.72
N GLN A 341 -31.93 24.42 -16.18
CA GLN A 341 -32.76 23.22 -16.21
C GLN A 341 -33.99 23.39 -15.33
N TYR A 342 -35.13 22.94 -15.80
CA TYR A 342 -36.34 22.81 -14.99
C TYR A 342 -36.27 21.50 -14.21
N VAL A 343 -36.60 21.56 -12.93
CA VAL A 343 -36.65 20.41 -12.00
C VAL A 343 -37.99 20.39 -11.30
N ASN A 344 -38.45 19.17 -10.98
CA ASN A 344 -39.62 18.96 -10.15
C ASN A 344 -39.19 18.83 -8.69
N ARG A 345 -40.13 18.98 -7.78
CA ARG A 345 -39.94 18.73 -6.36
C ARG A 345 -39.41 17.31 -6.15
N ALA A 346 -38.39 17.17 -5.29
CA ALA A 346 -37.66 15.95 -4.96
C ALA A 346 -36.69 15.46 -6.03
N ASP A 347 -36.56 16.12 -7.20
CA ASP A 347 -35.49 15.78 -8.13
C ASP A 347 -34.12 15.99 -7.47
N ALA A 348 -33.17 15.07 -7.78
CA ALA A 348 -31.80 15.16 -7.28
C ALA A 348 -31.10 16.37 -7.89
N LEU A 349 -30.44 17.16 -7.07
CA LEU A 349 -29.68 18.35 -7.48
C LEU A 349 -28.17 18.09 -7.45
N LEU A 350 -27.63 17.77 -6.28
CA LEU A 350 -26.22 17.50 -6.12
C LEU A 350 -25.94 16.68 -4.86
N ARG A 351 -24.74 16.10 -4.81
CA ARG A 351 -24.23 15.33 -3.67
C ARG A 351 -23.00 16.01 -3.11
N ILE A 352 -22.96 16.22 -1.82
CA ILE A 352 -21.80 16.75 -1.07
C ILE A 352 -21.21 15.64 -0.24
N VAL A 353 -19.88 15.56 -0.20
CA VAL A 353 -19.14 14.58 0.61
C VAL A 353 -18.05 15.30 1.38
N ASP A 354 -17.97 15.06 2.68
CA ASP A 354 -16.83 15.42 3.52
C ASP A 354 -15.77 14.31 3.47
N PRO A 355 -14.63 14.54 2.81
CA PRO A 355 -13.60 13.52 2.68
C PRO A 355 -12.67 13.42 3.89
N ARG A 356 -12.80 14.26 4.92
CA ARG A 356 -11.86 14.34 6.05
C ARG A 356 -11.94 13.15 6.98
N ARG A 357 -13.12 12.58 7.16
CA ARG A 357 -13.35 11.37 7.96
C ARG A 357 -14.08 10.34 7.12
N LEU A 358 -13.49 9.13 7.09
CA LEU A 358 -14.02 8.01 6.35
C LEU A 358 -14.26 6.82 7.26
N ARG A 359 -15.07 5.90 6.79
CA ARG A 359 -15.23 4.56 7.35
C ARG A 359 -14.75 3.53 6.37
N LEU A 360 -13.93 2.60 6.85
CA LEU A 360 -13.65 1.35 6.19
C LEU A 360 -14.79 0.38 6.55
N VAL A 361 -15.59 0.00 5.58
CA VAL A 361 -16.65 -1.02 5.73
C VAL A 361 -16.14 -2.30 5.08
N ALA A 362 -15.62 -3.20 5.89
CA ALA A 362 -15.04 -4.46 5.47
C ALA A 362 -16.07 -5.58 5.59
N GLN A 363 -16.10 -6.48 4.59
CA GLN A 363 -17.00 -7.62 4.52
C GLN A 363 -16.21 -8.89 4.81
N VAL A 364 -16.18 -9.33 6.06
CA VAL A 364 -15.47 -10.54 6.49
C VAL A 364 -16.32 -11.76 6.15
N ALA A 365 -15.74 -12.77 5.49
CA ALA A 365 -16.44 -14.00 5.18
C ALA A 365 -16.89 -14.71 6.48
N GLU A 366 -18.09 -15.31 6.46
CA GLU A 366 -18.68 -15.99 7.62
C GLU A 366 -17.75 -17.02 8.25
N ILE A 367 -17.02 -17.76 7.42
CA ILE A 367 -16.07 -18.79 7.87
C ILE A 367 -14.91 -18.16 8.68
N ASP A 368 -14.43 -17.00 8.27
CA ASP A 368 -13.34 -16.28 8.94
C ASP A 368 -13.83 -15.52 10.17
N ALA A 369 -15.11 -15.14 10.17
CA ALA A 369 -15.71 -14.39 11.27
C ALA A 369 -15.82 -15.21 12.57
N VAL A 370 -15.84 -16.56 12.48
CA VAL A 370 -15.84 -17.46 13.65
C VAL A 370 -14.59 -17.27 14.51
N ASP A 371 -13.46 -17.00 13.87
CA ASP A 371 -12.19 -16.78 14.55
C ASP A 371 -11.97 -15.34 15.02
N MET A 372 -12.87 -14.43 14.67
CA MET A 372 -12.80 -13.01 14.99
C MET A 372 -13.48 -12.74 16.35
N THR A 373 -12.70 -12.76 17.42
CA THR A 373 -13.24 -12.50 18.78
C THR A 373 -13.44 -11.03 19.08
N ALA A 374 -12.45 -10.19 18.74
CA ALA A 374 -12.51 -8.74 18.91
C ALA A 374 -11.55 -8.07 17.91
N PRO A 375 -12.05 -7.49 16.83
CA PRO A 375 -11.19 -6.79 15.88
C PRO A 375 -10.41 -5.66 16.55
N THR A 376 -9.07 -5.72 16.49
CA THR A 376 -8.19 -4.73 17.13
C THR A 376 -7.68 -3.68 16.16
N GLY A 377 -7.90 -3.88 14.87
CA GLY A 377 -7.45 -2.98 13.81
C GLY A 377 -7.65 -3.59 12.43
N ALA A 378 -7.22 -2.87 11.45
CA ALA A 378 -7.22 -3.30 10.06
C ALA A 378 -6.04 -2.69 9.31
N TRP A 379 -5.74 -3.18 8.13
CA TRP A 379 -4.85 -2.53 7.21
C TRP A 379 -5.29 -2.78 5.77
N PHE A 380 -4.98 -1.85 4.87
CA PHE A 380 -5.28 -1.98 3.46
C PHE A 380 -4.23 -1.27 2.59
N ALA A 381 -4.07 -1.73 1.36
CA ALA A 381 -3.29 -1.07 0.33
C ALA A 381 -4.23 -0.63 -0.80
N PRO A 382 -4.20 0.63 -1.24
CA PRO A 382 -5.04 1.10 -2.35
C PRO A 382 -4.71 0.42 -3.69
N ARG A 383 -3.46 -0.02 -3.85
CA ARG A 383 -2.95 -0.83 -4.97
C ARG A 383 -1.93 -1.82 -4.42
N GLY A 384 -1.68 -2.92 -5.13
CA GLY A 384 -0.77 -3.98 -4.69
C GLY A 384 0.62 -3.50 -4.23
N ASP A 385 1.22 -2.53 -4.93
CA ASP A 385 2.56 -1.98 -4.63
C ASP A 385 2.51 -0.69 -3.80
N SER A 386 1.33 -0.27 -3.32
CA SER A 386 1.20 0.94 -2.51
C SER A 386 1.59 0.67 -1.06
N PRO A 387 2.16 1.66 -0.35
CA PRO A 387 2.36 1.55 1.08
C PRO A 387 1.05 1.21 1.80
N VAL A 388 1.13 0.25 2.69
CA VAL A 388 0.02 -0.18 3.56
C VAL A 388 -0.43 0.97 4.44
N PHE A 389 -1.74 1.18 4.53
CA PHE A 389 -2.35 2.10 5.48
C PHE A 389 -2.94 1.31 6.64
N GLU A 390 -2.37 1.49 7.81
CA GLU A 390 -2.77 0.79 9.02
C GLU A 390 -3.82 1.57 9.81
N LEU A 391 -4.83 0.84 10.27
CA LEU A 391 -5.87 1.31 11.19
C LEU A 391 -5.68 0.60 12.53
N GLY A 392 -5.26 1.36 13.52
CA GLY A 392 -5.05 0.89 14.88
C GLY A 392 -5.73 1.79 15.91
N PRO A 393 -5.56 1.51 17.22
CA PRO A 393 -6.18 2.29 18.28
C PRO A 393 -5.85 3.79 18.27
N ASP A 394 -4.68 4.14 17.72
CA ASP A 394 -4.16 5.52 17.72
C ASP A 394 -4.78 6.40 16.63
N ASN A 395 -5.25 5.80 15.52
CA ASN A 395 -5.70 6.54 14.34
C ASN A 395 -7.07 6.11 13.81
N ALA A 396 -7.67 5.09 14.39
CA ALA A 396 -8.97 4.56 13.98
C ALA A 396 -9.78 4.07 15.19
N ARG A 397 -11.09 4.12 15.05
CA ARG A 397 -12.02 3.62 16.04
C ARG A 397 -12.86 2.50 15.43
N LEU A 398 -12.91 1.34 16.08
CA LEU A 398 -13.88 0.30 15.75
C LEU A 398 -15.29 0.82 16.05
N VAL A 399 -16.13 0.90 15.04
CA VAL A 399 -17.52 1.35 15.15
C VAL A 399 -18.45 0.18 15.35
N ALA A 400 -18.23 -0.89 14.59
CA ALA A 400 -19.05 -2.10 14.65
C ALA A 400 -18.21 -3.32 14.22
N ALA A 401 -18.41 -4.43 14.92
CA ALA A 401 -18.13 -5.78 14.46
C ALA A 401 -19.49 -6.48 14.45
N GLY A 402 -20.03 -6.73 13.26
CA GLY A 402 -21.43 -7.09 13.07
C GLY A 402 -21.85 -8.31 13.89
N GLY A 403 -23.01 -8.22 14.53
CA GLY A 403 -23.63 -9.31 15.27
C GLY A 403 -24.51 -10.23 14.41
N ALA A 404 -24.58 -9.99 13.11
CA ALA A 404 -25.37 -10.80 12.17
C ALA A 404 -24.64 -10.96 10.84
N VAL A 405 -24.84 -12.11 10.22
CA VAL A 405 -24.35 -12.43 8.86
C VAL A 405 -25.36 -11.90 7.84
N ASP A 406 -24.88 -11.20 6.83
CA ASP A 406 -25.68 -10.92 5.63
C ASP A 406 -25.88 -12.24 4.88
N THR A 407 -27.13 -12.67 4.74
CA THR A 407 -27.47 -13.97 4.18
C THR A 407 -27.27 -14.04 2.66
N VAL A 408 -27.17 -12.91 1.98
CA VAL A 408 -26.95 -12.83 0.53
C VAL A 408 -25.45 -12.91 0.22
N THR A 409 -24.64 -12.09 0.91
CA THR A 409 -23.20 -12.04 0.68
C THR A 409 -22.41 -13.04 1.53
N ARG A 410 -23.03 -13.64 2.55
CA ARG A 410 -22.41 -14.55 3.52
C ARG A 410 -21.22 -13.91 4.22
N THR A 411 -21.35 -12.62 4.57
CA THR A 411 -20.32 -11.84 5.23
C THR A 411 -20.81 -11.17 6.51
N VAL A 412 -19.87 -10.82 7.37
CA VAL A 412 -20.07 -10.04 8.58
C VAL A 412 -19.42 -8.67 8.39
N PRO A 413 -20.16 -7.56 8.52
CA PRO A 413 -19.58 -6.24 8.36
C PRO A 413 -18.72 -5.86 9.57
N VAL A 414 -17.50 -5.40 9.32
CA VAL A 414 -16.61 -4.79 10.29
C VAL A 414 -16.32 -3.36 9.87
N VAL A 415 -16.56 -2.41 10.76
CA VAL A 415 -16.53 -0.98 10.43
C VAL A 415 -15.52 -0.25 11.32
N PHE A 416 -14.52 0.35 10.69
CA PHE A 416 -13.58 1.26 11.33
C PHE A 416 -13.79 2.68 10.84
N GLU A 417 -13.82 3.66 11.73
CA GLU A 417 -13.84 5.09 11.41
C GLU A 417 -12.47 5.68 11.66
N PHE A 418 -11.95 6.46 10.70
CA PHE A 418 -10.62 7.03 10.77
C PHE A 418 -10.55 8.42 10.13
N GLU A 419 -9.58 9.21 10.56
CA GLU A 419 -9.21 10.47 9.90
C GLU A 419 -8.50 10.18 8.57
N ASN A 420 -8.92 10.87 7.51
CA ASN A 420 -8.31 10.72 6.17
C ASN A 420 -7.22 11.79 5.97
N PRO A 421 -5.95 11.47 6.26
CA PRO A 421 -4.89 12.46 6.22
C PRO A 421 -4.71 13.00 4.81
N GLN A 422 -4.59 14.32 4.70
CA GLN A 422 -4.40 15.04 3.42
C GLN A 422 -5.47 14.69 2.37
N MET A 423 -6.64 14.16 2.79
CA MET A 423 -7.71 13.70 1.89
C MET A 423 -7.20 12.70 0.83
N ARG A 424 -6.27 11.82 1.24
CA ARG A 424 -5.59 10.84 0.37
C ARG A 424 -6.57 9.86 -0.28
N PHE A 425 -7.57 9.44 0.46
CA PHE A 425 -8.56 8.48 0.01
C PHE A 425 -9.85 9.17 -0.43
N ARG A 426 -10.60 8.53 -1.32
CA ARG A 426 -11.90 9.01 -1.81
C ARG A 426 -13.01 8.11 -1.29
N ALA A 427 -14.14 8.70 -0.94
CA ALA A 427 -15.36 7.94 -0.68
C ALA A 427 -15.79 7.17 -1.93
N GLY A 428 -16.23 5.93 -1.76
CA GLY A 428 -16.56 4.99 -2.83
C GLY A 428 -15.37 4.16 -3.34
N MET A 429 -14.15 4.33 -2.77
CA MET A 429 -13.03 3.47 -3.13
C MET A 429 -13.21 2.06 -2.57
N GLY A 430 -13.15 1.06 -3.46
CA GLY A 430 -13.00 -0.34 -3.08
C GLY A 430 -11.54 -0.65 -2.77
N VAL A 431 -11.29 -1.35 -1.67
CA VAL A 431 -9.96 -1.76 -1.22
C VAL A 431 -9.96 -3.20 -0.74
N SER A 432 -8.82 -3.88 -0.85
CA SER A 432 -8.60 -5.15 -0.19
C SER A 432 -8.03 -4.89 1.19
N ALA A 433 -8.83 -5.15 2.22
CA ALA A 433 -8.42 -4.96 3.60
C ALA A 433 -8.08 -6.31 4.26
N ARG A 434 -7.34 -6.24 5.34
CA ARG A 434 -7.18 -7.35 6.29
C ARG A 434 -7.56 -6.85 7.67
N ILE A 435 -8.38 -7.62 8.36
CA ILE A 435 -8.90 -7.29 9.69
C ILE A 435 -8.13 -8.11 10.73
N ARG A 436 -7.50 -7.45 11.70
CA ARG A 436 -6.83 -8.12 12.83
C ARG A 436 -7.88 -8.71 13.75
N THR A 437 -7.82 -10.03 13.95
CA THR A 437 -8.86 -10.79 14.68
C THR A 437 -8.77 -10.67 16.20
N GLY A 438 -7.70 -10.05 16.72
CA GLY A 438 -7.42 -9.97 18.16
C GLY A 438 -6.64 -11.18 18.70
N ARG A 439 -6.37 -12.21 17.89
CA ARG A 439 -5.47 -13.31 18.25
C ARG A 439 -4.03 -12.89 17.99
N GLY A 440 -3.22 -12.87 19.05
CA GLY A 440 -1.78 -12.60 18.96
C GLY A 440 -0.98 -13.87 18.75
N PHE A 441 0.16 -13.73 18.08
CA PHE A 441 1.23 -14.73 17.99
C PHE A 441 2.53 -14.05 18.38
N GLU A 442 3.33 -14.70 19.23
CA GLU A 442 4.67 -14.26 19.58
C GLU A 442 5.64 -15.40 19.32
N GLY A 443 6.59 -15.19 18.42
CA GLY A 443 7.52 -16.24 18.02
C GLY A 443 8.32 -15.89 16.77
N PRO A 444 9.02 -16.90 16.22
CA PRO A 444 9.82 -16.73 15.00
C PRO A 444 9.00 -16.15 13.87
N SER A 445 9.53 -15.13 13.21
CA SER A 445 8.85 -14.46 12.11
C SER A 445 9.84 -14.09 11.02
N ILE A 446 9.36 -14.13 9.78
CA ILE A 446 10.10 -13.86 8.56
C ILE A 446 9.26 -12.99 7.61
N PRO A 447 9.89 -12.29 6.64
CA PRO A 447 9.16 -11.63 5.57
C PRO A 447 8.30 -12.61 4.78
N VAL A 448 7.10 -12.19 4.37
CA VAL A 448 6.19 -13.03 3.56
C VAL A 448 6.82 -13.47 2.24
N SER A 449 7.74 -12.65 1.70
CA SER A 449 8.48 -12.91 0.47
C SER A 449 9.49 -14.07 0.57
N ALA A 450 9.86 -14.49 1.79
CA ALA A 450 10.73 -15.64 2.02
C ALA A 450 10.00 -16.98 1.85
N VAL A 451 8.67 -16.99 1.89
CA VAL A 451 7.86 -18.20 1.83
C VAL A 451 7.53 -18.54 0.38
N ILE A 452 7.81 -19.77 -0.02
CA ILE A 452 7.46 -20.32 -1.33
C ILE A 452 6.42 -21.41 -1.13
N ASP A 453 5.40 -21.43 -1.97
CA ASP A 453 4.48 -22.56 -2.09
C ASP A 453 5.12 -23.61 -3.02
N ASP A 454 5.52 -24.72 -2.46
CA ASP A 454 6.07 -25.86 -3.19
C ASP A 454 5.12 -27.06 -3.07
N ALA A 455 4.32 -27.26 -4.12
CA ALA A 455 3.30 -28.32 -4.21
C ALA A 455 2.31 -28.32 -3.02
N GLY A 456 1.89 -27.15 -2.55
CA GLY A 456 0.95 -26.98 -1.43
C GLY A 456 1.61 -27.02 -0.05
N GLN A 457 2.94 -26.99 0.01
CA GLN A 457 3.70 -26.86 1.24
C GLN A 457 4.36 -25.48 1.32
N ASP A 458 4.22 -24.81 2.47
CA ASP A 458 4.97 -23.60 2.75
C ASP A 458 6.44 -23.97 3.02
N VAL A 459 7.36 -23.52 2.17
CA VAL A 459 8.80 -23.83 2.21
C VAL A 459 9.60 -22.54 2.32
N VAL A 460 10.71 -22.60 3.03
CA VAL A 460 11.74 -21.55 3.10
C VAL A 460 13.12 -22.15 2.83
N PHE A 461 14.05 -21.30 2.43
CA PHE A 461 15.46 -21.68 2.32
C PHE A 461 16.23 -21.01 3.44
N VAL A 462 16.71 -21.84 4.36
CA VAL A 462 17.48 -21.44 5.54
C VAL A 462 18.95 -21.50 5.20
N MET A 463 19.68 -20.47 5.56
CA MET A 463 21.12 -20.39 5.38
C MET A 463 21.83 -21.37 6.29
N ALA A 464 22.51 -22.35 5.74
CA ALA A 464 23.47 -23.18 6.47
C ALA A 464 24.83 -22.46 6.57
N ASP A 465 25.27 -21.90 5.47
CA ASP A 465 26.30 -20.87 5.34
C ASP A 465 25.91 -19.95 4.17
N ALA A 466 26.71 -18.92 3.88
CA ALA A 466 26.33 -17.90 2.92
C ALA A 466 26.19 -18.40 1.47
N GLU A 467 26.68 -19.59 1.15
CA GLU A 467 26.58 -20.19 -0.18
C GLU A 467 25.77 -21.50 -0.20
N ASN A 468 25.43 -22.05 0.96
CA ASN A 468 24.70 -23.31 1.08
C ASN A 468 23.38 -23.12 1.83
N TRP A 469 22.31 -23.65 1.25
CA TRP A 469 20.94 -23.45 1.70
C TRP A 469 20.25 -24.77 2.00
N GLU A 470 19.55 -24.81 3.14
CA GLU A 470 18.68 -25.93 3.51
C GLU A 470 17.23 -25.63 3.09
N ARG A 471 16.62 -26.52 2.31
CA ARG A 471 15.18 -26.46 2.05
C ARG A 471 14.42 -26.97 3.27
N ARG A 472 13.63 -26.11 3.88
CA ARG A 472 12.90 -26.46 5.10
C ARG A 472 11.40 -26.19 4.95
N VAL A 473 10.57 -27.19 5.29
CA VAL A 473 9.11 -27.04 5.36
C VAL A 473 8.76 -26.34 6.67
N ILE A 474 7.94 -25.32 6.60
CA ILE A 474 7.48 -24.57 7.77
C ILE A 474 5.98 -24.72 7.97
N ARG A 475 5.53 -24.42 9.18
CA ARG A 475 4.11 -24.29 9.50
C ARG A 475 3.82 -22.85 9.92
N ILE A 476 3.04 -22.15 9.12
CA ILE A 476 2.64 -20.78 9.39
C ILE A 476 1.59 -20.76 10.49
N ALA A 477 1.79 -19.92 11.51
CA ALA A 477 0.83 -19.64 12.57
C ALA A 477 -0.07 -18.47 12.22
N VAL A 478 0.51 -17.40 11.62
CA VAL A 478 -0.18 -16.14 11.38
C VAL A 478 0.46 -15.40 10.21
N ARG A 479 -0.36 -14.63 9.48
CA ARG A 479 0.11 -13.66 8.47
C ARG A 479 -0.34 -12.26 8.92
N ASP A 480 0.62 -11.35 9.11
CA ASP A 480 0.37 -9.97 9.54
C ASP A 480 1.20 -8.99 8.69
N GLY A 481 0.54 -8.32 7.75
CA GLY A 481 1.20 -7.38 6.86
C GLY A 481 2.29 -8.04 6.01
N ALA A 482 3.51 -7.54 6.12
CA ALA A 482 4.68 -8.00 5.39
C ALA A 482 5.38 -9.22 6.03
N TYR A 483 4.89 -9.71 7.18
CA TYR A 483 5.51 -10.78 7.94
C TYR A 483 4.59 -11.99 8.13
N VAL A 484 5.21 -13.15 8.29
CA VAL A 484 4.55 -14.38 8.72
C VAL A 484 5.18 -14.86 10.03
N GLY A 485 4.34 -15.25 10.98
CA GLY A 485 4.75 -15.94 12.19
C GLY A 485 4.80 -17.46 11.93
N VAL A 486 5.87 -18.10 12.34
CA VAL A 486 6.14 -19.50 12.07
C VAL A 486 5.97 -20.31 13.35
N ALA A 487 5.00 -21.25 13.34
CA ALA A 487 4.71 -22.12 14.48
C ALA A 487 5.71 -23.26 14.64
N ALA A 488 6.39 -23.67 13.56
CA ALA A 488 7.39 -24.74 13.57
C ALA A 488 8.23 -24.67 12.30
N GLY A 489 9.50 -25.08 12.42
CA GLY A 489 10.43 -25.19 11.30
C GLY A 489 11.49 -24.09 11.25
N LEU A 490 11.44 -23.08 12.12
CA LEU A 490 12.48 -22.03 12.22
C LEU A 490 12.78 -21.70 13.68
N GLU A 491 14.02 -21.28 13.91
CA GLU A 491 14.50 -20.78 15.20
C GLU A 491 14.95 -19.31 15.07
N PRO A 492 14.77 -18.49 16.11
CA PRO A 492 15.30 -17.12 16.12
C PRO A 492 16.82 -17.11 15.97
N GLY A 493 17.33 -16.21 15.13
CA GLY A 493 18.77 -16.10 14.84
C GLY A 493 19.21 -16.80 13.57
N GLU A 494 18.41 -17.69 13.00
CA GLU A 494 18.66 -18.23 11.66
C GLU A 494 18.45 -17.12 10.60
N TYR A 495 18.99 -17.32 9.42
CA TYR A 495 18.77 -16.44 8.27
C TYR A 495 18.01 -17.19 7.16
N VAL A 496 17.11 -16.49 6.48
CA VAL A 496 16.36 -17.05 5.37
C VAL A 496 16.55 -16.19 4.10
N ALA A 497 16.47 -16.82 2.93
CA ALA A 497 16.39 -16.08 1.67
C ALA A 497 15.05 -15.33 1.62
N SER A 498 15.10 -14.00 1.69
CA SER A 498 13.91 -13.13 1.70
C SER A 498 13.53 -12.59 0.33
N ARG A 499 14.47 -12.50 -0.59
CA ARG A 499 14.28 -12.24 -2.03
C ARG A 499 15.11 -13.25 -2.82
N GLY A 500 14.63 -13.61 -3.99
CA GLY A 500 15.33 -14.60 -4.82
C GLY A 500 15.26 -16.05 -4.32
N ALA A 501 14.47 -16.36 -3.28
CA ALA A 501 14.29 -17.70 -2.75
C ALA A 501 13.85 -18.71 -3.83
N TRP A 502 13.08 -18.28 -4.83
CA TRP A 502 12.70 -19.09 -5.99
C TRP A 502 13.90 -19.54 -6.84
N LEU A 503 14.98 -18.73 -6.89
CA LEU A 503 16.18 -19.08 -7.63
C LEU A 503 16.92 -20.25 -6.97
N ILE A 504 16.95 -20.30 -5.64
CA ILE A 504 17.49 -21.46 -4.90
C ILE A 504 16.63 -22.71 -5.16
N HIS A 505 15.30 -22.57 -5.16
CA HIS A 505 14.39 -23.66 -5.49
C HIS A 505 14.64 -24.20 -6.91
N LEU A 506 14.88 -23.31 -7.87
CA LEU A 506 15.20 -23.69 -9.25
C LEU A 506 16.57 -24.38 -9.33
N ALA A 507 17.57 -23.90 -8.60
CA ALA A 507 18.88 -24.55 -8.52
C ALA A 507 18.78 -25.97 -7.96
N ALA A 508 17.94 -26.19 -6.94
CA ALA A 508 17.67 -27.50 -6.37
C ALA A 508 17.01 -28.49 -7.35
N SER A 509 16.18 -27.96 -8.28
CA SER A 509 15.43 -28.78 -9.25
C SER A 509 16.18 -29.02 -10.56
N SER A 510 17.28 -28.29 -10.81
CA SER A 510 18.15 -28.54 -11.96
C SER A 510 19.02 -29.77 -11.66
N PRO A 511 19.01 -30.80 -12.50
CA PRO A 511 19.95 -31.91 -12.30
C PRO A 511 21.36 -31.30 -12.36
N ALA A 512 22.12 -31.51 -11.28
CA ALA A 512 23.56 -31.25 -11.31
C ALA A 512 24.09 -32.06 -12.52
N GLU A 513 24.61 -31.40 -13.54
CA GLU A 513 25.41 -32.06 -14.54
C GLU A 513 26.59 -32.66 -13.79
N ALA A 514 26.47 -33.97 -13.46
CA ALA A 514 27.57 -34.76 -12.95
C ALA A 514 28.62 -34.86 -14.07
N GLY A 515 29.39 -33.77 -14.21
CA GLY A 515 30.56 -33.73 -15.06
C GLY A 515 31.72 -34.52 -14.45
N HIS A 516 31.52 -35.82 -14.23
CA HIS A 516 32.62 -36.79 -14.05
C HIS A 516 32.81 -37.53 -15.34
N GLY A 517 33.27 -36.83 -16.37
CA GLY A 517 33.85 -37.43 -17.55
C GLY A 517 35.28 -37.86 -17.27
N HIS A 518 35.48 -38.97 -16.57
CA HIS A 518 36.73 -39.72 -16.68
C HIS A 518 36.65 -40.55 -17.96
N ALA A 519 37.11 -39.95 -19.07
CA ALA A 519 37.49 -40.76 -20.25
C ALA A 519 38.90 -41.30 -20.03
N HIS A 520 39.04 -42.63 -20.09
CA HIS A 520 40.31 -43.36 -20.14
C HIS A 520 41.05 -43.15 -21.45
#